data_461329b3f8623aacf59fd930e7fa9a87
#
_entry.id   461329b3f8623aacf59fd930e7fa9a87
#
_cell.length_a   1.000
_cell.length_b   1.000
_cell.length_c   1.000
_cell.angle_alpha   90.00
_cell.angle_beta   90.00
_cell.angle_gamma   90.00
#
_symmetry.space_group_name_H-M   'P 1'
#
loop_
_entity.id
_entity.type
_entity.pdbx_description
1 polymer ?
#
loop_
_entity_poly.entity_id
_entity_poly.type
_entity_poly.pdbx_seq_one_letter_code
_entity_poly.pdbx_strand_id
1 'polypeptide(L)'
;LTEPGAGSDVRGIQSVAVKKDGYWVLSGEKTWISLAEVADHFLVFAWSDQKKKKQRDVSGISAFMIEREFHGFSSGEIKEKWGILAGNTGFFAMDEMEVPAENLIGREDEGFKIAMFALDQGRYTVAAGATGLVRACRDASVKYATERKTFGVTIGQHQLVKEMIAQMESDYQAARLLWLRSGWLKNQGNRNTRETGLAKWFATVASERAAGDAVQIHGANGYSDEYPVGRFYRNCKGGVIYEGTREIHKLMQADYLLGNRVDKELRCTLPAYREVLKAR
;
A
#
# COMPACT_ATOMS: atom_id res chain seq x y z
N LEU A 1 -0.67 -11.56 -1.77
CA LEU A 1 -0.42 -11.98 -0.38
C LEU A 1 -1.72 -12.16 0.39
N THR A 2 -2.62 -11.15 0.35
CA THR A 2 -3.87 -11.07 1.11
C THR A 2 -4.87 -12.16 0.71
N GLU A 3 -5.52 -12.76 1.70
CA GLU A 3 -6.56 -13.79 1.53
C GLU A 3 -7.87 -13.38 2.23
N PRO A 4 -9.01 -14.01 1.95
CA PRO A 4 -10.28 -13.65 2.60
C PRO A 4 -10.22 -13.64 4.13
N GLY A 5 -9.44 -14.54 4.73
CA GLY A 5 -9.26 -14.65 6.19
C GLY A 5 -7.99 -13.99 6.73
N ALA A 6 -7.11 -13.40 5.90
CA ALA A 6 -5.79 -12.95 6.31
C ALA A 6 -5.33 -11.68 5.56
N GLY A 7 -5.34 -10.55 6.25
CA GLY A 7 -4.81 -9.27 5.79
C GLY A 7 -3.53 -8.89 6.54
N SER A 8 -3.67 -8.14 7.64
CA SER A 8 -2.53 -7.72 8.48
C SER A 8 -1.81 -8.90 9.14
N ASP A 9 -2.53 -9.99 9.44
CA ASP A 9 -1.96 -11.24 9.95
C ASP A 9 -1.49 -12.14 8.80
N VAL A 10 -0.30 -11.89 8.29
CA VAL A 10 0.30 -12.72 7.22
C VAL A 10 0.49 -14.18 7.63
N ARG A 11 0.59 -14.47 8.93
CA ARG A 11 0.68 -15.85 9.44
C ARG A 11 -0.62 -16.63 9.29
N GLY A 12 -1.72 -15.93 9.02
CA GLY A 12 -3.05 -16.50 8.83
C GLY A 12 -3.36 -16.96 7.41
N ILE A 13 -2.46 -16.74 6.43
CA ILE A 13 -2.71 -17.20 5.06
C ILE A 13 -2.88 -18.72 5.00
N GLN A 14 -3.75 -19.17 4.11
CA GLN A 14 -4.10 -20.59 3.99
C GLN A 14 -3.58 -21.23 2.71
N SER A 15 -3.28 -20.45 1.67
CA SER A 15 -2.73 -20.97 0.41
C SER A 15 -1.50 -21.85 0.64
N VAL A 16 -1.44 -22.96 -0.06
CA VAL A 16 -0.36 -23.96 0.06
C VAL A 16 0.31 -24.21 -1.28
N ALA A 17 1.57 -24.57 -1.25
CA ALA A 17 2.34 -25.05 -2.39
C ALA A 17 2.97 -26.40 -2.03
N VAL A 18 2.62 -27.44 -2.78
CA VAL A 18 3.13 -28.79 -2.59
C VAL A 18 4.13 -29.11 -3.67
N LYS A 19 5.37 -29.40 -3.27
CA LYS A 19 6.46 -29.73 -4.21
C LYS A 19 6.25 -31.11 -4.83
N LYS A 20 6.40 -31.20 -6.12
CA LYS A 20 6.41 -32.42 -6.94
C LYS A 20 7.73 -32.51 -7.70
N ASP A 21 7.89 -33.56 -8.47
CA ASP A 21 9.06 -33.71 -9.33
C ASP A 21 8.96 -32.77 -10.55
N GLY A 22 9.81 -31.74 -10.57
CA GLY A 22 9.85 -30.72 -11.63
C GLY A 22 8.81 -29.58 -11.55
N TYR A 23 7.85 -29.58 -10.59
CA TYR A 23 6.84 -28.54 -10.46
C TYR A 23 6.28 -28.40 -9.03
N TRP A 24 5.45 -27.39 -8.82
CA TRP A 24 4.70 -27.17 -7.59
C TRP A 24 3.21 -27.23 -7.88
N VAL A 25 2.42 -27.72 -6.94
CA VAL A 25 0.95 -27.65 -6.98
C VAL A 25 0.50 -26.59 -5.97
N LEU A 26 -0.10 -25.52 -6.47
CA LEU A 26 -0.60 -24.41 -5.66
C LEU A 26 -2.13 -24.49 -5.50
N SER A 27 -2.60 -24.34 -4.27
CA SER A 27 -4.05 -24.26 -3.96
C SER A 27 -4.32 -23.16 -2.96
N GLY A 28 -5.41 -22.40 -3.18
CA GLY A 28 -5.87 -21.33 -2.29
C GLY A 28 -6.45 -20.14 -3.03
N GLU A 29 -6.82 -19.11 -2.28
CA GLU A 29 -7.47 -17.91 -2.81
C GLU A 29 -6.71 -16.66 -2.38
N LYS A 30 -6.73 -15.63 -3.25
CA LYS A 30 -6.21 -14.30 -2.97
C LYS A 30 -7.28 -13.26 -3.23
N THR A 31 -7.36 -12.23 -2.41
CA THR A 31 -8.36 -11.17 -2.53
C THR A 31 -7.75 -9.79 -2.38
N TRP A 32 -8.46 -8.76 -2.80
CA TRP A 32 -7.99 -7.37 -2.82
C TRP A 32 -6.73 -7.18 -3.67
N ILE A 33 -6.66 -7.92 -4.77
CA ILE A 33 -5.52 -7.90 -5.69
C ILE A 33 -5.75 -6.86 -6.78
N SER A 34 -4.85 -5.90 -6.89
CA SER A 34 -4.87 -4.94 -7.99
C SER A 34 -4.65 -5.64 -9.32
N LEU A 35 -5.44 -5.27 -10.32
CA LEU A 35 -5.37 -5.80 -11.68
C LEU A 35 -5.67 -7.32 -11.79
N ALA A 36 -6.41 -7.91 -10.84
CA ALA A 36 -6.69 -9.34 -10.82
C ALA A 36 -7.34 -9.88 -12.10
N GLU A 37 -8.15 -9.07 -12.80
CA GLU A 37 -8.79 -9.48 -14.05
C GLU A 37 -7.97 -9.20 -15.31
N VAL A 38 -6.94 -8.37 -15.24
CA VAL A 38 -6.23 -7.89 -16.45
C VAL A 38 -4.73 -8.20 -16.47
N ALA A 39 -4.13 -8.53 -15.31
CA ALA A 39 -2.71 -8.91 -15.27
C ALA A 39 -2.50 -10.32 -15.82
N ASP A 40 -1.40 -10.52 -16.52
CA ASP A 40 -1.01 -11.82 -17.05
C ASP A 40 -0.18 -12.61 -16.03
N HIS A 41 0.57 -11.91 -15.15
CA HIS A 41 1.50 -12.49 -14.20
C HIS A 41 1.20 -12.03 -12.78
N PHE A 42 1.34 -12.94 -11.81
CA PHE A 42 1.09 -12.64 -10.39
C PHE A 42 2.21 -13.17 -9.52
N LEU A 43 2.72 -12.32 -8.62
CA LEU A 43 3.60 -12.75 -7.54
C LEU A 43 2.76 -13.25 -6.37
N VAL A 44 2.84 -14.54 -6.09
CA VAL A 44 2.02 -15.24 -5.10
C VAL A 44 2.87 -15.77 -3.96
N PHE A 45 2.31 -15.73 -2.75
CA PHE A 45 2.91 -16.27 -1.53
C PHE A 45 2.04 -17.39 -0.99
N ALA A 46 2.66 -18.56 -0.74
CA ALA A 46 1.99 -19.74 -0.23
C ALA A 46 2.91 -20.51 0.73
N TRP A 47 2.30 -21.29 1.62
CA TRP A 47 3.04 -22.18 2.51
C TRP A 47 3.64 -23.36 1.72
N SER A 48 4.94 -23.44 1.66
CA SER A 48 5.70 -24.57 1.10
C SER A 48 6.09 -25.62 2.15
N ASP A 49 6.16 -25.22 3.43
CA ASP A 49 6.42 -26.10 4.56
C ASP A 49 5.18 -26.23 5.47
N GLN A 50 4.54 -27.41 5.43
CA GLN A 50 3.33 -27.69 6.21
C GLN A 50 3.58 -27.80 7.73
N LYS A 51 4.79 -28.14 8.17
CA LYS A 51 5.16 -28.18 9.58
C LYS A 51 5.24 -26.77 10.12
N LYS A 52 5.94 -25.90 9.42
CA LYS A 52 6.05 -24.47 9.75
C LYS A 52 4.69 -23.76 9.68
N LYS A 53 3.82 -24.12 8.72
CA LYS A 53 2.43 -23.63 8.68
C LYS A 53 1.68 -23.91 9.96
N LYS A 54 1.73 -25.14 10.48
CA LYS A 54 1.09 -25.52 11.76
C LYS A 54 1.64 -24.72 12.94
N GLN A 55 2.91 -24.35 12.90
CA GLN A 55 3.59 -23.54 13.91
C GLN A 55 3.41 -22.03 13.69
N ARG A 56 2.77 -21.62 12.59
CA ARG A 56 2.64 -20.21 12.16
C ARG A 56 4.01 -19.52 12.00
N ASP A 57 5.03 -20.29 11.64
CA ASP A 57 6.39 -19.79 11.36
C ASP A 57 6.50 -19.36 9.90
N VAL A 58 6.46 -18.06 9.66
CA VAL A 58 6.51 -17.43 8.33
C VAL A 58 7.75 -17.80 7.50
N SER A 59 8.77 -18.39 8.11
CA SER A 59 9.92 -18.93 7.37
C SER A 59 9.56 -20.13 6.49
N GLY A 60 8.34 -20.66 6.58
CA GLY A 60 7.84 -21.72 5.71
C GLY A 60 7.02 -21.21 4.52
N ILE A 61 7.04 -19.93 4.23
CA ILE A 61 6.36 -19.32 3.07
C ILE A 61 7.35 -19.16 1.92
N SER A 62 6.95 -19.58 0.73
CA SER A 62 7.67 -19.36 -0.53
C SER A 62 6.93 -18.40 -1.45
N ALA A 63 7.64 -17.84 -2.42
CA ALA A 63 7.11 -16.90 -3.41
C ALA A 63 7.17 -17.53 -4.81
N PHE A 64 6.12 -17.38 -5.58
CA PHE A 64 5.97 -17.95 -6.90
C PHE A 64 5.52 -16.90 -7.90
N MET A 65 6.04 -16.98 -9.13
CA MET A 65 5.47 -16.28 -10.27
C MET A 65 4.47 -17.21 -10.94
N ILE A 66 3.20 -16.84 -10.98
CA ILE A 66 2.17 -17.60 -11.68
C ILE A 66 1.66 -16.80 -12.87
N GLU A 67 1.14 -17.52 -13.88
CA GLU A 67 0.57 -16.96 -15.07
C GLU A 67 -0.95 -17.19 -15.09
N ARG A 68 -1.68 -16.24 -15.66
CA ARG A 68 -3.14 -16.33 -15.81
C ARG A 68 -3.58 -17.57 -16.58
N GLU A 69 -2.77 -17.99 -17.55
CA GLU A 69 -3.09 -19.11 -18.42
C GLU A 69 -2.83 -20.49 -17.80
N PHE A 70 -2.25 -20.56 -16.61
CA PHE A 70 -2.06 -21.82 -15.93
C PHE A 70 -3.40 -22.47 -15.59
N HIS A 71 -3.50 -23.76 -15.86
CA HIS A 71 -4.69 -24.52 -15.53
C HIS A 71 -5.00 -24.43 -14.03
N GLY A 72 -6.29 -24.26 -13.68
CA GLY A 72 -6.71 -24.05 -12.29
C GLY A 72 -6.71 -22.60 -11.83
N PHE A 73 -6.32 -21.62 -12.69
CA PHE A 73 -6.48 -20.21 -12.39
C PHE A 73 -7.91 -19.72 -12.69
N SER A 74 -8.49 -18.99 -11.78
CA SER A 74 -9.72 -18.24 -12.01
C SER A 74 -9.67 -16.90 -11.29
N SER A 75 -10.25 -15.85 -11.87
CA SER A 75 -10.26 -14.52 -11.25
C SER A 75 -11.58 -13.79 -11.46
N GLY A 76 -11.83 -12.79 -10.64
CA GLY A 76 -12.99 -11.92 -10.74
C GLY A 76 -12.75 -10.57 -10.11
N GLU A 77 -13.61 -9.60 -10.43
CA GLU A 77 -13.55 -8.23 -9.93
C GLU A 77 -14.35 -8.06 -8.64
N ILE A 78 -13.80 -7.28 -7.70
CA ILE A 78 -14.56 -6.73 -6.57
C ILE A 78 -15.26 -5.46 -7.07
N LYS A 79 -16.54 -5.58 -7.36
CA LYS A 79 -17.42 -4.48 -7.78
C LYS A 79 -17.79 -3.61 -6.57
N GLU A 80 -18.38 -2.45 -6.84
CA GLU A 80 -18.98 -1.56 -5.83
C GLU A 80 -18.04 -1.13 -4.70
N LYS A 81 -16.75 -0.98 -4.99
CA LYS A 81 -15.81 -0.36 -4.04
C LYS A 81 -16.25 1.07 -3.75
N TRP A 82 -16.06 1.52 -2.51
CA TRP A 82 -16.41 2.88 -2.12
C TRP A 82 -15.51 3.97 -2.74
N GLY A 83 -14.25 3.66 -2.99
CA GLY A 83 -13.27 4.55 -3.63
C GLY A 83 -12.35 3.83 -4.60
N ILE A 84 -11.49 4.59 -5.28
CA ILE A 84 -10.57 4.10 -6.32
C ILE A 84 -11.33 3.28 -7.39
N LEU A 85 -12.48 3.81 -7.82
CA LEU A 85 -13.41 3.09 -8.71
C LEU A 85 -12.79 2.80 -10.09
N ALA A 86 -11.88 3.66 -10.57
CA ALA A 86 -11.19 3.46 -11.84
C ALA A 86 -10.11 2.37 -11.79
N GLY A 87 -9.73 1.90 -10.61
CA GLY A 87 -8.72 0.85 -10.44
C GLY A 87 -9.36 -0.53 -10.40
N ASN A 88 -9.01 -1.44 -11.31
CA ASN A 88 -9.39 -2.83 -11.21
C ASN A 88 -8.81 -3.43 -9.92
N THR A 89 -9.66 -4.02 -9.11
CA THR A 89 -9.29 -4.74 -7.88
C THR A 89 -10.15 -5.98 -7.80
N GLY A 90 -9.56 -7.13 -7.57
CA GLY A 90 -10.31 -8.37 -7.61
C GLY A 90 -9.77 -9.43 -6.68
N PHE A 91 -10.10 -10.63 -7.02
CA PHE A 91 -9.66 -11.85 -6.37
C PHE A 91 -9.26 -12.88 -7.43
N PHE A 92 -8.51 -13.88 -7.02
CA PHE A 92 -8.27 -15.06 -7.83
C PHE A 92 -8.14 -16.31 -6.96
N ALA A 93 -8.45 -17.45 -7.56
CA ALA A 93 -8.28 -18.76 -6.96
C ALA A 93 -7.29 -19.60 -7.78
N MET A 94 -6.59 -20.47 -7.07
CA MET A 94 -5.69 -21.49 -7.60
C MET A 94 -6.25 -22.85 -7.16
N ASP A 95 -6.71 -23.64 -8.10
CA ASP A 95 -7.28 -24.96 -7.86
C ASP A 95 -6.34 -26.02 -8.40
N GLU A 96 -5.54 -26.61 -7.50
CA GLU A 96 -4.50 -27.60 -7.81
C GLU A 96 -3.60 -27.18 -8.99
N MET A 97 -3.29 -25.87 -9.07
CA MET A 97 -2.56 -25.26 -10.16
C MET A 97 -1.12 -25.78 -10.21
N GLU A 98 -0.74 -26.36 -11.35
CA GLU A 98 0.63 -26.77 -11.61
C GLU A 98 1.49 -25.56 -12.03
N VAL A 99 2.58 -25.34 -11.30
CA VAL A 99 3.51 -24.22 -11.49
C VAL A 99 4.91 -24.79 -11.68
N PRO A 100 5.62 -24.50 -12.79
CA PRO A 100 6.96 -24.98 -13.02
C PRO A 100 7.93 -24.65 -11.87
N ALA A 101 8.90 -25.53 -11.60
CA ALA A 101 9.83 -25.34 -10.48
C ALA A 101 10.66 -24.06 -10.62
N GLU A 102 10.98 -23.63 -11.84
CA GLU A 102 11.72 -22.41 -12.15
C GLU A 102 10.93 -21.12 -11.82
N ASN A 103 9.63 -21.21 -11.67
CA ASN A 103 8.78 -20.07 -11.27
C ASN A 103 8.84 -19.76 -9.77
N LEU A 104 9.61 -20.53 -9.00
CA LEU A 104 9.95 -20.17 -7.62
C LEU A 104 10.84 -18.93 -7.60
N ILE A 105 10.40 -17.87 -6.94
CA ILE A 105 11.17 -16.64 -6.80
C ILE A 105 12.06 -16.71 -5.55
N GLY A 106 13.36 -16.59 -5.77
CA GLY A 106 14.36 -16.74 -4.71
C GLY A 106 14.61 -18.20 -4.36
N ARG A 107 14.64 -18.52 -3.08
CA ARG A 107 14.77 -19.90 -2.56
C ARG A 107 13.49 -20.33 -1.87
N GLU A 108 13.32 -21.62 -1.69
CA GLU A 108 12.28 -22.14 -0.81
C GLU A 108 12.37 -21.44 0.55
N ASP A 109 11.21 -21.16 1.15
CA ASP A 109 11.10 -20.58 2.48
C ASP A 109 11.61 -19.12 2.63
N GLU A 110 11.88 -18.43 1.51
CA GLU A 110 12.24 -17.00 1.52
C GLU A 110 11.07 -16.05 1.20
N GLY A 111 9.89 -16.59 0.92
CA GLY A 111 8.74 -15.79 0.46
C GLY A 111 8.36 -14.65 1.40
N PHE A 112 8.40 -14.87 2.72
CA PHE A 112 8.10 -13.79 3.66
C PHE A 112 9.10 -12.62 3.58
N LYS A 113 10.39 -12.90 3.35
CA LYS A 113 11.40 -11.83 3.17
C LYS A 113 11.15 -11.04 1.88
N ILE A 114 10.79 -11.76 0.81
CA ILE A 114 10.44 -11.16 -0.49
C ILE A 114 9.20 -10.28 -0.35
N ALA A 115 8.15 -10.78 0.34
CA ALA A 115 6.94 -10.02 0.61
C ALA A 115 7.24 -8.72 1.39
N MET A 116 8.04 -8.78 2.44
CA MET A 116 8.39 -7.59 3.25
C MET A 116 9.20 -6.58 2.44
N PHE A 117 10.10 -7.04 1.57
CA PHE A 117 10.84 -6.16 0.67
C PHE A 117 9.90 -5.46 -0.34
N ALA A 118 8.99 -6.20 -0.97
CA ALA A 118 8.01 -5.63 -1.89
C ALA A 118 7.09 -4.61 -1.20
N LEU A 119 6.63 -4.90 0.02
CA LEU A 119 5.79 -3.99 0.81
C LEU A 119 6.51 -2.69 1.18
N ASP A 120 7.83 -2.72 1.42
CA ASP A 120 8.57 -1.48 1.69
C ASP A 120 8.56 -0.54 0.46
N GLN A 121 8.56 -1.09 -0.77
CA GLN A 121 8.42 -0.30 -1.99
C GLN A 121 6.98 0.24 -2.15
N GLY A 122 5.98 -0.62 -1.94
CA GLY A 122 4.56 -0.23 -1.99
C GLY A 122 4.23 0.88 -0.98
N ARG A 123 4.71 0.77 0.25
CA ARG A 123 4.54 1.81 1.29
C ARG A 123 5.12 3.16 0.89
N TYR A 124 6.28 3.16 0.23
CA TYR A 124 6.90 4.37 -0.29
C TYR A 124 6.02 5.06 -1.32
N THR A 125 5.52 4.31 -2.31
CA THR A 125 4.67 4.86 -3.37
C THR A 125 3.32 5.34 -2.82
N VAL A 126 2.74 4.62 -1.84
CA VAL A 126 1.52 5.06 -1.14
C VAL A 126 1.75 6.36 -0.38
N ALA A 127 2.89 6.53 0.31
CA ALA A 127 3.22 7.78 0.99
C ALA A 127 3.30 8.97 0.03
N ALA A 128 3.94 8.77 -1.14
CA ALA A 128 4.02 9.79 -2.18
C ALA A 128 2.63 10.14 -2.75
N GLY A 129 1.81 9.13 -3.08
CA GLY A 129 0.45 9.33 -3.58
C GLY A 129 -0.46 10.04 -2.57
N ALA A 130 -0.42 9.65 -1.29
CA ALA A 130 -1.17 10.30 -0.22
C ALA A 130 -0.74 11.75 -0.02
N THR A 131 0.57 12.04 -0.10
CA THR A 131 1.08 13.42 -0.08
C THR A 131 0.52 14.26 -1.24
N GLY A 132 0.46 13.67 -2.45
CA GLY A 132 -0.18 14.28 -3.61
C GLY A 132 -1.67 14.57 -3.39
N LEU A 133 -2.36 13.68 -2.68
CA LEU A 133 -3.78 13.86 -2.35
C LEU A 133 -3.99 15.01 -1.34
N VAL A 134 -3.13 15.17 -0.31
CA VAL A 134 -3.16 16.33 0.60
C VAL A 134 -3.02 17.62 -0.21
N ARG A 135 -2.08 17.66 -1.15
CA ARG A 135 -1.89 18.81 -2.05
C ARG A 135 -3.15 19.09 -2.88
N ALA A 136 -3.75 18.06 -3.47
CA ALA A 136 -4.96 18.21 -4.28
C ALA A 136 -6.13 18.76 -3.46
N CYS A 137 -6.31 18.30 -2.23
CA CYS A 137 -7.31 18.81 -1.29
C CYS A 137 -7.07 20.29 -0.96
N ARG A 138 -5.82 20.65 -0.63
CA ARG A 138 -5.42 22.02 -0.36
C ARG A 138 -5.70 22.94 -1.56
N ASP A 139 -5.24 22.55 -2.75
CA ASP A 139 -5.35 23.38 -3.95
C ASP A 139 -6.84 23.61 -4.34
N ALA A 140 -7.67 22.55 -4.26
CA ALA A 140 -9.12 22.66 -4.48
C ALA A 140 -9.78 23.57 -3.43
N SER A 141 -9.42 23.43 -2.16
CA SER A 141 -9.95 24.23 -1.06
C SER A 141 -9.57 25.70 -1.17
N VAL A 142 -8.32 26.01 -1.53
CA VAL A 142 -7.85 27.39 -1.76
C VAL A 142 -8.63 28.03 -2.91
N LYS A 143 -8.74 27.33 -4.04
CA LYS A 143 -9.50 27.84 -5.19
C LYS A 143 -10.95 28.16 -4.78
N TYR A 144 -11.65 27.21 -4.19
CA TYR A 144 -13.04 27.40 -3.78
C TYR A 144 -13.19 28.53 -2.74
N ALA A 145 -12.29 28.59 -1.75
CA ALA A 145 -12.33 29.59 -0.68
C ALA A 145 -12.08 31.04 -1.16
N THR A 146 -11.37 31.20 -2.28
CA THR A 146 -11.14 32.54 -2.88
C THR A 146 -12.28 33.01 -3.79
N GLU A 147 -13.12 32.07 -4.26
CA GLU A 147 -14.24 32.37 -5.18
C GLU A 147 -15.61 32.46 -4.45
N ARG A 148 -15.90 31.52 -3.55
CA ARG A 148 -17.17 31.41 -2.85
C ARG A 148 -17.34 32.52 -1.83
N LYS A 149 -18.52 33.19 -1.85
CA LYS A 149 -18.87 34.26 -0.91
C LYS A 149 -20.00 33.84 0.03
N THR A 150 -19.88 34.17 1.30
CA THR A 150 -20.92 34.10 2.33
C THR A 150 -20.76 35.28 3.27
N PHE A 151 -21.85 35.77 3.85
CA PHE A 151 -21.84 36.95 4.75
C PHE A 151 -21.12 38.15 4.14
N GLY A 152 -21.22 38.35 2.83
CA GLY A 152 -20.65 39.50 2.11
C GLY A 152 -19.18 39.46 1.78
N VAL A 153 -18.45 38.40 2.20
CA VAL A 153 -17.01 38.21 1.96
C VAL A 153 -16.71 36.84 1.36
N THR A 154 -15.51 36.65 0.81
CA THR A 154 -15.07 35.32 0.41
C THR A 154 -14.89 34.41 1.64
N ILE A 155 -15.25 33.15 1.53
CA ILE A 155 -15.16 32.24 2.69
C ILE A 155 -13.72 32.04 3.20
N GLY A 156 -12.70 32.27 2.37
CA GLY A 156 -11.31 32.31 2.77
C GLY A 156 -10.96 33.43 3.78
N GLN A 157 -11.86 34.36 4.04
CA GLN A 157 -11.66 35.35 5.08
C GLN A 157 -12.11 34.87 6.48
N HIS A 158 -12.92 33.82 6.54
CA HIS A 158 -13.35 33.22 7.82
C HIS A 158 -12.21 32.44 8.49
N GLN A 159 -12.02 32.67 9.79
CA GLN A 159 -10.88 32.08 10.54
C GLN A 159 -10.84 30.57 10.54
N LEU A 160 -11.99 29.89 10.68
CA LEU A 160 -12.06 28.43 10.68
C LEU A 160 -11.73 27.82 9.30
N VAL A 161 -12.04 28.51 8.19
CA VAL A 161 -11.64 28.10 6.86
C VAL A 161 -10.12 28.28 6.69
N LYS A 162 -9.55 29.38 7.18
CA LYS A 162 -8.10 29.61 7.18
C LYS A 162 -7.36 28.53 7.97
N GLU A 163 -7.88 28.13 9.11
CA GLU A 163 -7.29 27.09 9.97
C GLU A 163 -7.20 25.76 9.21
N MET A 164 -8.28 25.29 8.59
CA MET A 164 -8.28 24.05 7.80
C MET A 164 -7.26 24.10 6.65
N ILE A 165 -7.17 25.21 5.93
CA ILE A 165 -6.22 25.38 4.82
C ILE A 165 -4.77 25.41 5.35
N ALA A 166 -4.52 26.10 6.46
CA ALA A 166 -3.18 26.13 7.10
C ALA A 166 -2.74 24.75 7.58
N GLN A 167 -3.68 23.96 8.14
CA GLN A 167 -3.39 22.57 8.53
C GLN A 167 -3.03 21.70 7.32
N MET A 168 -3.77 21.83 6.19
CA MET A 168 -3.44 21.11 4.96
C MET A 168 -2.04 21.46 4.44
N GLU A 169 -1.64 22.74 4.51
CA GLU A 169 -0.29 23.14 4.09
C GLU A 169 0.78 22.54 4.99
N SER A 170 0.60 22.60 6.30
CA SER A 170 1.51 22.02 7.27
C SER A 170 1.66 20.50 7.05
N ASP A 171 0.53 19.81 6.88
CA ASP A 171 0.50 18.37 6.61
C ASP A 171 1.19 18.01 5.30
N TYR A 172 0.97 18.80 4.25
CA TYR A 172 1.62 18.60 2.95
C TYR A 172 3.15 18.71 3.07
N GLN A 173 3.65 19.77 3.73
CA GLN A 173 5.09 19.95 3.88
C GLN A 173 5.73 18.83 4.72
N ALA A 174 5.10 18.46 5.83
CA ALA A 174 5.60 17.39 6.69
C ALA A 174 5.58 16.02 5.96
N ALA A 175 4.48 15.66 5.31
CA ALA A 175 4.37 14.43 4.53
C ALA A 175 5.40 14.38 3.41
N ARG A 176 5.58 15.50 2.69
CA ARG A 176 6.56 15.62 1.59
C ARG A 176 7.98 15.37 2.08
N LEU A 177 8.39 15.98 3.19
CA LEU A 177 9.73 15.79 3.74
C LEU A 177 9.97 14.35 4.22
N LEU A 178 8.97 13.70 4.81
CA LEU A 178 9.09 12.32 5.29
C LEU A 178 9.30 11.32 4.13
N TRP A 179 8.52 11.40 3.06
CA TRP A 179 8.71 10.46 1.96
C TRP A 179 9.96 10.77 1.13
N LEU A 180 10.33 12.05 0.96
CA LEU A 180 11.59 12.43 0.32
C LEU A 180 12.81 11.90 1.09
N ARG A 181 12.79 12.01 2.44
CA ARG A 181 13.83 11.44 3.29
C ARG A 181 13.92 9.92 3.10
N SER A 182 12.79 9.23 3.08
CA SER A 182 12.76 7.78 2.85
C SER A 182 13.37 7.40 1.50
N GLY A 183 13.03 8.12 0.42
CA GLY A 183 13.60 7.90 -0.91
C GLY A 183 15.09 8.24 -0.98
N TRP A 184 15.51 9.30 -0.31
CA TRP A 184 16.91 9.68 -0.24
C TRP A 184 17.77 8.60 0.42
N LEU A 185 17.32 8.03 1.55
CA LEU A 185 18.01 6.92 2.23
C LEU A 185 18.18 5.72 1.30
N LYS A 186 17.12 5.36 0.59
CA LYS A 186 17.17 4.27 -0.39
C LYS A 186 18.16 4.56 -1.52
N ASN A 187 18.19 5.79 -2.04
CA ASN A 187 19.13 6.20 -3.08
C ASN A 187 20.60 6.18 -2.63
N GLN A 188 20.85 6.22 -1.31
CA GLN A 188 22.19 6.01 -0.71
C GLN A 188 22.51 4.53 -0.47
N GLY A 189 21.65 3.58 -0.88
CA GLY A 189 21.82 2.16 -0.59
C GLY A 189 21.46 1.75 0.84
N ASN A 190 20.85 2.64 1.62
CA ASN A 190 20.47 2.36 2.99
C ASN A 190 19.11 1.72 3.09
N ARG A 191 18.93 0.85 4.08
CA ARG A 191 17.63 0.33 4.45
C ARG A 191 16.75 1.48 4.97
N ASN A 192 15.47 1.49 4.58
CA ASN A 192 14.53 2.57 4.88
C ASN A 192 13.15 2.08 5.36
N THR A 193 13.06 0.84 5.85
CA THR A 193 11.79 0.21 6.28
C THR A 193 11.06 1.07 7.32
N ARG A 194 11.79 1.57 8.34
CA ARG A 194 11.25 2.42 9.40
C ARG A 194 10.72 3.75 8.85
N GLU A 195 11.52 4.43 8.06
CA GLU A 195 11.20 5.75 7.50
C GLU A 195 10.04 5.67 6.49
N THR A 196 10.02 4.62 5.70
CA THR A 196 8.94 4.37 4.74
C THR A 196 7.61 4.09 5.45
N GLY A 197 7.65 3.29 6.51
CA GLY A 197 6.47 3.03 7.34
C GLY A 197 5.95 4.29 8.03
N LEU A 198 6.84 5.14 8.55
CA LEU A 198 6.49 6.43 9.15
C LEU A 198 5.88 7.38 8.12
N ALA A 199 6.51 7.51 6.95
CA ALA A 199 6.02 8.36 5.87
C ALA A 199 4.63 7.94 5.40
N LYS A 200 4.41 6.63 5.18
CA LYS A 200 3.11 6.07 4.79
C LYS A 200 2.04 6.35 5.85
N TRP A 201 2.31 6.07 7.10
CA TRP A 201 1.37 6.34 8.18
C TRP A 201 1.00 7.82 8.24
N PHE A 202 1.99 8.71 8.33
CA PHE A 202 1.75 10.15 8.42
C PHE A 202 0.96 10.67 7.23
N ALA A 203 1.43 10.41 6.00
CA ALA A 203 0.82 10.95 4.79
C ALA A 203 -0.63 10.47 4.59
N THR A 204 -0.93 9.19 4.88
CA THR A 204 -2.28 8.66 4.70
C THR A 204 -3.26 9.20 5.74
N VAL A 205 -2.84 9.39 6.99
CA VAL A 205 -3.68 10.02 8.04
C VAL A 205 -3.89 11.50 7.73
N ALA A 206 -2.85 12.21 7.29
CA ALA A 206 -2.96 13.59 6.84
C ALA A 206 -3.91 13.73 5.64
N SER A 207 -3.85 12.81 4.67
CA SER A 207 -4.75 12.84 3.51
C SER A 207 -6.21 12.57 3.89
N GLU A 208 -6.48 11.72 4.88
CA GLU A 208 -7.82 11.46 5.40
C GLU A 208 -8.42 12.72 6.05
N ARG A 209 -7.64 13.42 6.87
CA ARG A 209 -8.04 14.71 7.46
C ARG A 209 -8.26 15.79 6.39
N ALA A 210 -7.27 16.01 5.53
CA ALA A 210 -7.35 17.03 4.48
C ALA A 210 -8.52 16.81 3.52
N ALA A 211 -8.86 15.57 3.21
CA ALA A 211 -10.00 15.25 2.34
C ALA A 211 -11.34 15.54 3.05
N GLY A 212 -11.45 15.24 4.34
CA GLY A 212 -12.61 15.60 5.15
C GLY A 212 -12.81 17.10 5.22
N ASP A 213 -11.76 17.86 5.53
CA ASP A 213 -11.77 19.31 5.59
C ASP A 213 -12.07 19.94 4.22
N ALA A 214 -11.57 19.36 3.12
CA ALA A 214 -11.88 19.84 1.78
C ALA A 214 -13.38 19.73 1.45
N VAL A 215 -14.01 18.59 1.79
CA VAL A 215 -15.48 18.45 1.66
C VAL A 215 -16.19 19.49 2.53
N GLN A 216 -15.75 19.68 3.76
CA GLN A 216 -16.34 20.66 4.70
C GLN A 216 -16.25 22.10 4.18
N ILE A 217 -15.10 22.50 3.63
CA ILE A 217 -14.91 23.85 3.03
C ILE A 217 -15.86 24.07 1.85
N HIS A 218 -16.12 23.04 1.03
CA HIS A 218 -17.04 23.13 -0.10
C HIS A 218 -18.51 23.08 0.33
N GLY A 219 -18.82 22.69 1.57
CA GLY A 219 -20.18 22.56 2.08
C GLY A 219 -21.02 21.58 1.25
N ALA A 220 -22.26 21.91 0.94
CA ALA A 220 -23.15 21.06 0.14
C ALA A 220 -22.55 20.70 -1.24
N ASN A 221 -21.82 21.62 -1.87
CA ASN A 221 -21.14 21.38 -3.15
C ASN A 221 -20.05 20.29 -3.03
N GLY A 222 -19.42 20.13 -1.87
CA GLY A 222 -18.45 19.07 -1.61
C GLY A 222 -19.09 17.68 -1.48
N TYR A 223 -20.41 17.63 -1.28
CA TYR A 223 -21.18 16.40 -1.16
C TYR A 223 -21.79 15.93 -2.50
N SER A 224 -21.41 16.58 -3.60
CA SER A 224 -21.81 16.24 -4.96
C SER A 224 -20.58 15.87 -5.80
N ASP A 225 -20.80 15.19 -6.93
CA ASP A 225 -19.73 14.83 -7.85
C ASP A 225 -19.32 15.97 -8.82
N GLU A 226 -19.93 17.16 -8.70
CA GLU A 226 -19.52 18.36 -9.46
C GLU A 226 -18.14 18.86 -9.06
N TYR A 227 -17.75 18.63 -7.80
CA TYR A 227 -16.45 18.98 -7.26
C TYR A 227 -15.64 17.72 -6.93
N PRO A 228 -14.32 17.73 -7.10
CA PRO A 228 -13.50 16.51 -6.94
C PRO A 228 -13.33 16.06 -5.48
N VAL A 229 -13.67 16.91 -4.50
CA VAL A 229 -13.35 16.68 -3.08
C VAL A 229 -14.09 15.48 -2.49
N GLY A 230 -15.32 15.20 -2.92
CA GLY A 230 -16.06 14.00 -2.55
C GLY A 230 -15.33 12.72 -3.00
N ARG A 231 -14.80 12.70 -4.23
CA ARG A 231 -13.96 11.61 -4.73
C ARG A 231 -12.65 11.49 -3.94
N PHE A 232 -12.01 12.61 -3.59
CA PHE A 232 -10.79 12.59 -2.77
C PHE A 232 -11.05 11.95 -1.41
N TYR A 233 -12.19 12.27 -0.78
CA TYR A 233 -12.60 11.72 0.50
C TYR A 233 -12.86 10.20 0.44
N ARG A 234 -13.53 9.70 -0.59
CA ARG A 234 -13.72 8.27 -0.79
C ARG A 234 -12.38 7.55 -1.04
N ASN A 235 -11.52 8.13 -1.86
CA ASN A 235 -10.26 7.50 -2.25
C ASN A 235 -9.21 7.47 -1.12
N CYS A 236 -9.14 8.51 -0.27
CA CYS A 236 -8.13 8.58 0.79
C CYS A 236 -8.29 7.46 1.82
N LYS A 237 -9.53 6.97 2.02
CA LYS A 237 -9.83 5.95 3.03
C LYS A 237 -9.10 4.64 2.77
N GLY A 238 -8.89 4.25 1.54
CA GLY A 238 -8.08 3.09 1.18
C GLY A 238 -6.64 3.20 1.70
N GLY A 239 -6.06 4.40 1.63
CA GLY A 239 -4.66 4.65 2.01
C GLY A 239 -4.30 4.28 3.44
N VAL A 240 -5.20 4.45 4.42
CA VAL A 240 -4.95 4.06 5.82
C VAL A 240 -5.14 2.57 6.07
N ILE A 241 -5.62 1.80 5.08
CA ILE A 241 -5.95 0.37 5.19
C ILE A 241 -4.90 -0.48 4.49
N TYR A 242 -4.70 -0.30 3.18
CA TYR A 242 -3.80 -1.15 2.39
C TYR A 242 -2.32 -0.85 2.65
N GLU A 243 -1.43 -1.75 2.20
CA GLU A 243 0.03 -1.68 2.40
C GLU A 243 0.43 -1.60 3.89
N GLY A 244 -0.36 -2.27 4.74
CA GLY A 244 -0.28 -2.20 6.19
C GLY A 244 -1.16 -1.08 6.76
N THR A 245 -2.05 -1.44 7.68
CA THR A 245 -2.93 -0.46 8.31
C THR A 245 -2.14 0.59 9.10
N ARG A 246 -2.74 1.74 9.36
CA ARG A 246 -2.12 2.78 10.21
C ARG A 246 -1.75 2.25 11.59
N GLU A 247 -2.52 1.29 12.11
CA GLU A 247 -2.26 0.64 13.40
C GLU A 247 -1.00 -0.22 13.36
N ILE A 248 -0.82 -1.02 12.29
CA ILE A 248 0.41 -1.80 12.07
C ILE A 248 1.63 -0.88 12.00
N HIS A 249 1.52 0.26 11.31
CA HIS A 249 2.63 1.21 11.25
C HIS A 249 2.93 1.88 12.59
N LYS A 250 1.89 2.21 13.39
CA LYS A 250 2.07 2.73 14.75
C LYS A 250 2.84 1.75 15.63
N LEU A 251 2.39 0.49 15.67
CA LEU A 251 3.06 -0.57 16.41
C LEU A 251 4.52 -0.72 15.95
N MET A 252 4.74 -0.77 14.64
CA MET A 252 6.08 -0.87 14.06
C MET A 252 7.01 0.27 14.52
N GLN A 253 6.53 1.52 14.52
CA GLN A 253 7.34 2.65 14.99
C GLN A 253 7.65 2.56 16.48
N ALA A 254 6.68 2.18 17.30
CA ALA A 254 6.89 1.99 18.73
C ALA A 254 7.90 0.86 19.01
N ASP A 255 7.79 -0.26 18.30
CA ASP A 255 8.70 -1.40 18.46
C ASP A 255 10.16 -1.04 18.12
N TYR A 256 10.38 -0.22 17.09
CA TYR A 256 11.74 0.30 16.79
C TYR A 256 12.28 1.20 17.91
N LEU A 257 11.43 2.06 18.49
CA LEU A 257 11.85 2.97 19.57
C LEU A 257 12.12 2.23 20.89
N LEU A 258 11.34 1.19 21.16
CA LEU A 258 11.46 0.37 22.37
C LEU A 258 12.54 -0.72 22.26
N GLY A 259 13.19 -0.87 21.11
CA GLY A 259 14.18 -1.92 20.87
C GLY A 259 13.58 -3.33 20.68
N ASN A 260 12.25 -3.46 20.59
CA ASN A 260 11.57 -4.74 20.36
C ASN A 260 11.72 -5.19 18.89
N ARG A 261 12.05 -4.28 18.00
CA ARG A 261 12.28 -4.54 16.59
C ARG A 261 13.65 -4.01 16.15
N VAL A 262 14.45 -4.92 15.63
CA VAL A 262 15.74 -4.61 15.01
C VAL A 262 15.72 -5.11 13.57
N ASP A 263 16.25 -4.31 12.65
CA ASP A 263 16.39 -4.73 11.26
C ASP A 263 17.42 -5.85 11.15
N LYS A 264 17.02 -6.96 10.50
CA LYS A 264 17.95 -8.04 10.16
C LYS A 264 18.87 -7.58 9.04
N GLU A 265 20.06 -8.15 8.96
CA GLU A 265 20.97 -7.93 7.84
C GLU A 265 20.29 -8.20 6.49
N LEU A 266 20.63 -7.38 5.51
CA LEU A 266 20.18 -7.59 4.15
C LEU A 266 20.91 -8.80 3.56
N ARG A 267 20.21 -9.58 2.74
CA ARG A 267 20.81 -10.70 2.00
C ARG A 267 21.88 -10.24 1.01
N CYS A 268 21.71 -9.06 0.45
CA CYS A 268 22.64 -8.43 -0.47
C CYS A 268 22.68 -6.92 -0.23
N THR A 269 23.75 -6.28 -0.60
CA THR A 269 23.86 -4.82 -0.57
C THR A 269 22.84 -4.21 -1.54
N LEU A 270 22.09 -3.23 -1.08
CA LEU A 270 21.21 -2.44 -1.96
C LEU A 270 22.10 -1.49 -2.78
N PRO A 271 22.00 -1.49 -4.12
CA PRO A 271 22.78 -0.58 -4.92
C PRO A 271 22.31 0.86 -4.68
N ALA A 272 23.26 1.78 -4.51
CA ALA A 272 22.98 3.20 -4.51
C ALA A 272 22.51 3.64 -5.90
N TYR A 273 21.57 4.58 -5.97
CA TYR A 273 21.01 5.06 -7.24
C TYR A 273 22.07 5.51 -8.26
N ARG A 274 23.14 6.16 -7.78
CA ARG A 274 24.25 6.60 -8.64
C ARG A 274 25.03 5.46 -9.28
N GLU A 275 25.07 4.30 -8.65
CA GLU A 275 25.71 3.09 -9.21
C GLU A 275 24.83 2.46 -10.29
N VAL A 276 23.51 2.46 -10.10
CA VAL A 276 22.54 1.98 -11.10
C VAL A 276 22.58 2.82 -12.37
N LEU A 277 22.73 4.14 -12.25
CA LEU A 277 22.84 5.04 -13.41
C LEU A 277 24.15 4.87 -14.19
N LYS A 278 25.24 4.47 -13.53
CA LYS A 278 26.53 4.23 -14.19
C LYS A 278 26.57 2.89 -14.94
N ALA A 279 25.69 1.96 -14.60
CA ALA A 279 25.59 0.64 -15.22
C ALA A 279 24.68 0.62 -16.45
N ARG A 280 24.02 1.74 -16.78
CA ARG A 280 23.21 1.97 -17.99
C ARG A 280 23.96 2.83 -18.99
#